data_5d4f4f181a00152f7b1befda8fc96030
#
_entry.id   5d4f4f181a00152f7b1befda8fc96030
#
_cell.length_a   1.000
_cell.length_b   1.000
_cell.length_c   1.000
_cell.angle_alpha   90.00
_cell.angle_beta   90.00
_cell.angle_gamma   90.00
#
_symmetry.space_group_name_H-M   'P 1'
#
loop_
_entity.id
_entity.type
_entity.pdbx_description
1 polymer ?
#
loop_
_entity_poly.entity_id
_entity_poly.type
_entity_poly.pdbx_seq_one_letter_code
_entity_poly.pdbx_strand_id
1 'polypeptide(L)'
;MESDIPNFDLPVDYIVGEGYEIDLSKRYKNFPCRVRSGFFILCVKGVMQTTINGNLHHIGENDLITLLPGYFMEILDFSPDIHIYYAGFSAGFIEGINLMKSTEHLLPVIMENPIITLSPLQACSYKMFYESSILSYASPRTQANKEIVKAVLTMFVQGATEIYKMQNNLYLSSQSRKYEIYQEFLKLVMKYYIVHHGTSFYANQLGLSLPHFCSTIKKVAGNTPLEVIASVILMLSLIH
;
A
#
# COMPACT_ATOMS: atom_id res chain seq x y z
N MET A 1 -5.37 4.76 -24.72
CA MET A 1 -5.46 5.98 -23.90
C MET A 1 -4.87 5.69 -22.49
N GLU A 2 -3.59 5.33 -22.45
CA GLU A 2 -2.86 5.02 -21.19
C GLU A 2 -1.71 6.00 -20.91
N SER A 3 -1.60 7.09 -21.69
CA SER A 3 -0.37 7.88 -21.75
C SER A 3 -0.32 9.13 -20.89
N ASP A 4 -1.33 9.46 -20.09
CA ASP A 4 -1.38 10.77 -19.42
C ASP A 4 -1.55 10.76 -17.91
N ILE A 5 -1.54 9.57 -17.24
CA ILE A 5 -1.57 9.56 -15.77
C ILE A 5 -0.17 9.88 -15.25
N PRO A 6 0.04 10.99 -14.51
CA PRO A 6 1.34 11.36 -14.01
C PRO A 6 1.88 10.32 -13.02
N ASN A 7 3.17 10.04 -13.14
CA ASN A 7 3.90 9.23 -12.17
C ASN A 7 4.40 10.14 -11.05
N PHE A 8 4.21 9.68 -9.81
CA PHE A 8 4.78 10.31 -8.64
C PHE A 8 5.86 9.41 -8.04
N ASP A 9 7.09 9.90 -7.99
CA ASP A 9 8.19 9.26 -7.29
C ASP A 9 8.94 10.29 -6.47
N LEU A 10 9.53 9.85 -5.38
CA LEU A 10 10.34 10.71 -4.53
C LEU A 10 11.69 11.00 -5.20
N PRO A 11 12.14 12.27 -5.20
CA PRO A 11 13.45 12.62 -5.74
C PRO A 11 14.61 12.24 -4.81
N VAL A 12 14.31 11.71 -3.64
CA VAL A 12 15.26 11.29 -2.59
C VAL A 12 14.89 9.91 -2.09
N ASP A 13 15.86 9.19 -1.52
CA ASP A 13 15.66 7.81 -1.05
C ASP A 13 14.56 7.70 0.01
N TYR A 14 14.42 8.74 0.86
CA TYR A 14 13.52 8.73 2.00
C TYR A 14 13.05 10.13 2.38
N ILE A 15 11.79 10.24 2.77
CA ILE A 15 11.22 11.41 3.45
C ILE A 15 10.44 10.96 4.67
N VAL A 16 10.40 11.80 5.69
CA VAL A 16 9.46 11.70 6.81
C VAL A 16 9.03 13.08 7.23
N GLY A 17 7.79 13.24 7.60
CA GLY A 17 7.24 14.53 8.00
C GLY A 17 5.86 14.43 8.60
N GLU A 18 5.34 15.60 8.97
CA GLU A 18 3.98 15.80 9.46
C GLU A 18 3.34 17.01 8.79
N GLY A 19 2.02 17.11 8.86
CA GLY A 19 1.23 18.25 8.37
C GLY A 19 0.23 17.85 7.29
N TYR A 20 -0.34 18.86 6.62
CA TYR A 20 -1.30 18.71 5.51
C TYR A 20 -0.66 18.98 4.15
N GLU A 21 0.61 19.29 4.12
CA GLU A 21 1.34 19.61 2.90
C GLU A 21 2.21 18.44 2.44
N ILE A 22 1.59 17.30 2.13
CA ILE A 22 2.23 16.44 1.14
C ILE A 22 2.06 17.20 -0.19
N ASP A 23 3.15 17.37 -0.94
CA ASP A 23 3.12 17.94 -2.31
C ASP A 23 2.08 17.25 -3.21
N LEU A 24 1.71 16.03 -2.88
CA LEU A 24 0.63 15.26 -3.47
C LEU A 24 -0.73 15.98 -3.41
N SER A 25 -1.09 16.58 -2.26
CA SER A 25 -2.41 17.21 -2.12
C SER A 25 -2.54 18.48 -2.97
N LYS A 26 -1.45 19.24 -3.14
CA LYS A 26 -1.45 20.48 -3.94
C LYS A 26 -1.43 20.20 -5.45
N ARG A 27 -0.70 19.16 -5.88
CA ARG A 27 -0.52 18.84 -7.30
C ARG A 27 -1.56 17.87 -7.85
N TYR A 28 -2.13 17.02 -6.99
CA TYR A 28 -2.91 15.86 -7.39
C TYR A 28 -4.30 15.80 -6.75
N LYS A 29 -4.80 16.91 -6.14
CA LYS A 29 -6.20 17.00 -5.73
C LYS A 29 -7.08 16.93 -6.98
N ASN A 30 -8.01 15.97 -6.98
CA ASN A 30 -8.88 15.64 -8.11
C ASN A 30 -8.10 15.24 -9.39
N PHE A 31 -6.89 14.70 -9.22
CA PHE A 31 -6.10 14.21 -10.34
C PHE A 31 -5.46 12.86 -9.99
N PRO A 32 -5.80 11.79 -10.71
CA PRO A 32 -5.21 10.49 -10.45
C PRO A 32 -3.72 10.49 -10.76
N CYS A 33 -2.91 9.95 -9.85
CA CYS A 33 -1.50 9.73 -10.09
C CYS A 33 -1.12 8.27 -9.82
N ARG A 34 -0.09 7.80 -10.52
CA ARG A 34 0.54 6.53 -10.22
C ARG A 34 1.68 6.77 -9.23
N VAL A 35 1.55 6.19 -8.04
CA VAL A 35 2.58 6.28 -7.00
C VAL A 35 3.65 5.23 -7.28
N ARG A 36 4.89 5.64 -7.53
CA ARG A 36 6.06 4.75 -7.70
C ARG A 36 6.79 4.50 -6.39
N SER A 37 6.70 5.43 -5.46
CA SER A 37 7.24 5.32 -4.11
C SER A 37 6.32 4.52 -3.19
N GLY A 38 6.86 3.93 -2.12
CA GLY A 38 6.07 3.39 -1.02
C GLY A 38 5.79 4.45 0.02
N PHE A 39 4.58 4.44 0.61
CA PHE A 39 4.22 5.35 1.70
C PHE A 39 3.53 4.64 2.85
N PHE A 40 3.85 5.08 4.06
CA PHE A 40 3.09 4.85 5.27
C PHE A 40 2.58 6.20 5.77
N ILE A 41 1.25 6.35 5.91
CA ILE A 41 0.63 7.61 6.28
C ILE A 41 -0.33 7.34 7.44
N LEU A 42 -0.16 8.04 8.55
CA LEU A 42 -1.05 7.98 9.71
C LEU A 42 -1.89 9.26 9.78
N CYS A 43 -3.21 9.12 9.72
CA CYS A 43 -4.11 10.23 10.01
C CYS A 43 -4.30 10.36 11.52
N VAL A 44 -3.95 11.52 12.09
CA VAL A 44 -4.09 11.79 13.53
C VAL A 44 -5.21 12.76 13.84
N LYS A 45 -5.71 13.48 12.85
CA LYS A 45 -6.85 14.39 12.98
C LYS A 45 -7.48 14.68 11.63
N GLY A 46 -8.78 14.95 11.64
CA GLY A 46 -9.54 15.30 10.44
C GLY A 46 -9.97 14.09 9.63
N VAL A 47 -10.46 14.36 8.43
CA VAL A 47 -10.93 13.32 7.50
C VAL A 47 -10.42 13.62 6.09
N MET A 48 -10.21 12.56 5.31
CA MET A 48 -9.83 12.66 3.90
C MET A 48 -10.61 11.64 3.08
N GLN A 49 -10.99 12.02 1.86
CA GLN A 49 -11.55 11.12 0.85
C GLN A 49 -10.53 10.92 -0.25
N THR A 50 -10.26 9.68 -0.57
CA THR A 50 -9.31 9.29 -1.62
C THR A 50 -9.80 8.08 -2.38
N THR A 51 -9.40 7.95 -3.64
CA THR A 51 -9.46 6.67 -4.34
C THR A 51 -8.09 6.01 -4.33
N ILE A 52 -8.06 4.71 -4.08
CA ILE A 52 -6.87 3.87 -4.20
C ILE A 52 -7.21 2.72 -5.13
N ASN A 53 -6.51 2.60 -6.24
CA ASN A 53 -6.78 1.61 -7.30
C ASN A 53 -8.26 1.60 -7.74
N GLY A 54 -8.88 2.78 -7.81
CA GLY A 54 -10.28 2.97 -8.21
C GLY A 54 -11.33 2.73 -7.13
N ASN A 55 -10.94 2.28 -5.93
CA ASN A 55 -11.85 2.10 -4.80
C ASN A 55 -11.87 3.37 -3.94
N LEU A 56 -13.09 3.86 -3.61
CA LEU A 56 -13.27 5.01 -2.73
C LEU A 56 -13.02 4.61 -1.27
N HIS A 57 -12.21 5.43 -0.59
CA HIS A 57 -11.91 5.28 0.82
C HIS A 57 -12.18 6.57 1.58
N HIS A 58 -12.70 6.41 2.80
CA HIS A 58 -12.85 7.48 3.79
C HIS A 58 -11.83 7.24 4.88
N ILE A 59 -10.94 8.19 5.08
CA ILE A 59 -9.83 8.13 6.03
C ILE A 59 -10.16 9.05 7.19
N GLY A 60 -10.02 8.55 8.39
CA GLY A 60 -10.24 9.29 9.61
C GLY A 60 -9.11 9.14 10.63
N GLU A 61 -9.34 9.61 11.82
CA GLU A 61 -8.38 9.54 12.92
C GLU A 61 -8.01 8.09 13.25
N ASN A 62 -6.72 7.85 13.44
CA ASN A 62 -6.07 6.56 13.68
C ASN A 62 -6.02 5.62 12.46
N ASP A 63 -6.38 6.07 11.28
CA ASP A 63 -6.19 5.27 10.08
C ASP A 63 -4.73 5.32 9.60
N LEU A 64 -4.15 4.14 9.42
CA LEU A 64 -2.84 3.94 8.80
C LEU A 64 -3.04 3.49 7.37
N ILE A 65 -2.52 4.28 6.44
CA ILE A 65 -2.56 4.03 5.01
C ILE A 65 -1.22 3.47 4.58
N THR A 66 -1.23 2.35 3.87
CA THR A 66 -0.03 1.76 3.24
C THR A 66 -0.18 1.80 1.73
N LEU A 67 0.56 2.70 1.09
CA LEU A 67 0.61 2.78 -0.37
C LEU A 67 1.82 2.00 -0.86
N LEU A 68 1.58 1.02 -1.71
CA LEU A 68 2.64 0.26 -2.37
C LEU A 68 3.02 0.90 -3.71
N PRO A 69 4.26 0.72 -4.18
CA PRO A 69 4.64 1.11 -5.53
C PRO A 69 3.68 0.54 -6.57
N GLY A 70 3.31 1.35 -7.55
CA GLY A 70 2.36 0.96 -8.61
C GLY A 70 0.90 1.31 -8.33
N TYR A 71 0.54 1.73 -7.12
CA TYR A 71 -0.83 2.13 -6.81
C TYR A 71 -1.24 3.39 -7.58
N PHE A 72 -2.52 3.41 -7.99
CA PHE A 72 -3.17 4.62 -8.46
C PHE A 72 -3.88 5.27 -7.28
N MET A 73 -3.62 6.55 -7.07
CA MET A 73 -4.21 7.33 -5.99
C MET A 73 -4.76 8.65 -6.53
N GLU A 74 -5.91 9.05 -6.01
CA GLU A 74 -6.49 10.37 -6.23
C GLU A 74 -7.03 10.89 -4.91
N ILE A 75 -6.61 12.08 -4.50
CA ILE A 75 -7.16 12.77 -3.34
C ILE A 75 -8.36 13.59 -3.81
N LEU A 76 -9.55 13.24 -3.33
CA LEU A 76 -10.80 13.89 -3.70
C LEU A 76 -11.06 15.12 -2.83
N ASP A 77 -10.99 14.92 -1.51
CA ASP A 77 -11.24 15.99 -0.56
C ASP A 77 -10.60 15.72 0.80
N PHE A 78 -10.44 16.74 1.62
CA PHE A 78 -9.96 16.63 3.00
C PHE A 78 -10.48 17.80 3.84
N SER A 79 -10.67 17.55 5.14
CA SER A 79 -11.09 18.59 6.10
C SER A 79 -9.98 19.61 6.34
N PRO A 80 -10.33 20.87 6.65
CA PRO A 80 -9.34 21.93 6.89
C PRO A 80 -8.40 21.66 8.08
N ASP A 81 -8.80 20.80 8.98
CA ASP A 81 -8.05 20.42 10.17
C ASP A 81 -7.31 19.08 10.02
N ILE A 82 -7.21 18.57 8.78
CA ILE A 82 -6.47 17.33 8.51
C ILE A 82 -5.03 17.43 9.02
N HIS A 83 -4.62 16.44 9.78
CA HIS A 83 -3.25 16.30 10.25
C HIS A 83 -2.79 14.86 10.07
N ILE A 84 -1.69 14.69 9.36
CA ILE A 84 -1.12 13.40 9.03
C ILE A 84 0.36 13.38 9.36
N TYR A 85 0.85 12.19 9.72
CA TYR A 85 2.26 11.84 9.64
C TYR A 85 2.50 10.99 8.39
N TYR A 86 3.64 11.15 7.76
CA TYR A 86 3.99 10.34 6.59
C TYR A 86 5.46 9.94 6.58
N ALA A 87 5.71 8.75 6.08
CA ALA A 87 7.04 8.28 5.70
C ALA A 87 6.97 7.74 4.27
N GLY A 88 7.86 8.19 3.41
CA GLY A 88 7.92 7.81 2.01
C GLY A 88 9.31 7.29 1.64
N PHE A 89 9.36 6.30 0.76
CA PHE A 89 10.58 5.64 0.28
C PHE A 89 10.53 5.53 -1.24
N SER A 90 11.56 6.01 -1.92
CA SER A 90 11.62 5.98 -3.39
C SER A 90 11.61 4.56 -3.96
N ALA A 91 11.16 4.41 -5.20
CA ALA A 91 11.18 3.12 -5.90
C ALA A 91 12.60 2.53 -5.91
N GLY A 92 13.59 3.31 -6.32
CA GLY A 92 14.98 2.85 -6.39
C GLY A 92 15.58 2.43 -5.04
N PHE A 93 15.14 3.07 -3.93
CA PHE A 93 15.56 2.66 -2.60
C PHE A 93 14.94 1.32 -2.18
N ILE A 94 13.62 1.15 -2.42
CA ILE A 94 12.90 -0.09 -2.11
C ILE A 94 13.48 -1.27 -2.89
N GLU A 95 13.77 -1.10 -4.18
CA GLU A 95 14.42 -2.10 -5.04
C GLU A 95 15.78 -2.54 -4.49
N GLY A 96 16.57 -1.57 -4.01
CA GLY A 96 17.94 -1.82 -3.53
C GLY A 96 18.08 -2.62 -2.23
N ILE A 97 17.02 -2.73 -1.42
CA ILE A 97 17.15 -3.31 -0.06
C ILE A 97 16.58 -4.71 0.12
N ASN A 98 16.02 -5.31 -0.91
CA ASN A 98 15.52 -6.71 -0.89
C ASN A 98 14.55 -7.04 0.29
N LEU A 99 13.94 -6.00 0.87
CA LEU A 99 13.06 -6.11 2.04
C LEU A 99 11.78 -6.88 1.74
N MET A 100 11.38 -6.88 0.47
CA MET A 100 10.11 -7.43 0.01
C MET A 100 10.02 -8.96 0.18
N LYS A 101 11.14 -9.68 0.17
CA LYS A 101 11.13 -11.15 0.36
C LYS A 101 10.57 -11.58 1.73
N SER A 102 10.79 -10.78 2.76
CA SER A 102 10.30 -11.10 4.11
C SER A 102 8.83 -10.73 4.32
N THR A 103 8.26 -9.87 3.46
CA THR A 103 6.90 -9.34 3.59
C THR A 103 5.98 -9.73 2.42
N GLU A 104 6.48 -10.53 1.49
CA GLU A 104 5.79 -10.97 0.28
C GLU A 104 4.40 -11.59 0.58
N HIS A 105 4.30 -12.34 1.68
CA HIS A 105 3.07 -12.97 2.13
C HIS A 105 1.98 -11.97 2.60
N LEU A 106 2.36 -10.71 2.87
CA LEU A 106 1.42 -9.67 3.31
C LEU A 106 0.94 -8.77 2.19
N LEU A 107 1.65 -8.75 1.07
CA LEU A 107 1.27 -7.93 -0.07
C LEU A 107 -0.20 -8.16 -0.48
N PRO A 108 -0.72 -9.40 -0.55
CA PRO A 108 -2.12 -9.63 -0.85
C PRO A 108 -3.07 -8.94 0.14
N VAL A 109 -2.72 -8.94 1.43
CA VAL A 109 -3.55 -8.34 2.49
C VAL A 109 -3.52 -6.82 2.40
N ILE A 110 -2.35 -6.23 2.17
CA ILE A 110 -2.19 -4.78 1.99
C ILE A 110 -2.88 -4.33 0.70
N MET A 111 -2.79 -5.11 -0.37
CA MET A 111 -3.46 -4.79 -1.65
C MET A 111 -4.98 -4.74 -1.52
N GLU A 112 -5.53 -5.59 -0.69
CA GLU A 112 -6.97 -5.62 -0.44
C GLU A 112 -7.41 -4.53 0.52
N ASN A 113 -6.65 -4.32 1.59
CA ASN A 113 -6.95 -3.37 2.64
C ASN A 113 -5.76 -2.39 2.84
N PRO A 114 -5.58 -1.41 1.95
CA PRO A 114 -4.49 -0.46 2.06
C PRO A 114 -4.63 0.49 3.26
N ILE A 115 -5.79 0.47 3.92
CA ILE A 115 -6.12 1.30 5.08
C ILE A 115 -6.55 0.41 6.23
N ILE A 116 -5.93 0.59 7.37
CA ILE A 116 -6.27 -0.09 8.63
C ILE A 116 -6.46 0.91 9.74
N THR A 117 -7.57 0.78 10.48
CA THR A 117 -7.81 1.61 11.67
C THR A 117 -7.05 1.00 12.85
N LEU A 118 -6.16 1.79 13.44
CA LEU A 118 -5.35 1.40 14.61
C LEU A 118 -6.16 1.57 15.90
N SER A 119 -5.88 0.74 16.90
CA SER A 119 -6.32 1.06 18.26
C SER A 119 -5.62 2.33 18.77
N PRO A 120 -6.20 3.07 19.73
CA PRO A 120 -5.57 4.29 20.27
C PRO A 120 -4.13 4.08 20.76
N LEU A 121 -3.84 2.92 21.35
CA LEU A 121 -2.49 2.58 21.82
C LEU A 121 -1.52 2.36 20.63
N GLN A 122 -1.96 1.67 19.58
CA GLN A 122 -1.17 1.47 18.37
C GLN A 122 -0.92 2.80 17.66
N ALA A 123 -1.94 3.64 17.50
CA ALA A 123 -1.81 4.96 16.88
C ALA A 123 -0.83 5.85 17.66
N CYS A 124 -0.91 5.86 19.01
CA CYS A 124 0.04 6.57 19.86
C CYS A 124 1.48 6.08 19.65
N SER A 125 1.70 4.77 19.60
CA SER A 125 3.02 4.17 19.36
C SER A 125 3.57 4.54 17.98
N TYR A 126 2.74 4.50 16.94
CA TYR A 126 3.12 4.92 15.60
C TYR A 126 3.46 6.41 15.52
N LYS A 127 2.65 7.26 16.17
CA LYS A 127 2.89 8.69 16.26
C LYS A 127 4.27 8.98 16.87
N MET A 128 4.58 8.36 18.02
CA MET A 128 5.90 8.50 18.66
C MET A 128 7.04 8.05 17.75
N PHE A 129 6.82 7.01 16.97
CA PHE A 129 7.81 6.53 16.00
C PHE A 129 8.02 7.52 14.86
N TYR A 130 6.94 8.14 14.32
CA TYR A 130 7.07 9.23 13.34
C TYR A 130 7.81 10.42 13.90
N GLU A 131 7.45 10.90 15.08
CA GLU A 131 8.11 12.05 15.75
C GLU A 131 9.61 11.80 15.94
N SER A 132 9.98 10.60 16.42
CA SER A 132 11.38 10.20 16.54
C SER A 132 12.10 10.16 15.18
N SER A 133 11.41 9.66 14.14
CA SER A 133 11.96 9.61 12.78
C SER A 133 12.16 11.00 12.18
N ILE A 134 11.23 11.94 12.40
CA ILE A 134 11.33 13.33 11.97
C ILE A 134 12.53 14.02 12.62
N LEU A 135 12.71 13.88 13.93
CA LEU A 135 13.86 14.40 14.63
C LEU A 135 15.19 13.86 14.10
N SER A 136 15.23 12.55 13.79
CA SER A 136 16.40 11.90 13.20
C SER A 136 16.65 12.40 11.78
N TYR A 137 15.60 12.59 10.98
CA TYR A 137 15.67 13.05 9.59
C TYR A 137 16.15 14.51 9.48
N ALA A 138 15.96 15.33 10.51
CA ALA A 138 16.48 16.69 10.54
C ALA A 138 18.02 16.76 10.45
N SER A 139 18.73 15.65 10.70
CA SER A 139 20.18 15.58 10.57
C SER A 139 20.61 15.20 9.15
N PRO A 140 21.42 16.01 8.45
CA PRO A 140 21.96 15.65 7.14
C PRO A 140 22.76 14.35 7.12
N ARG A 141 23.40 14.00 8.24
CA ARG A 141 24.14 12.73 8.38
C ARG A 141 23.22 11.52 8.34
N THR A 142 22.04 11.64 8.94
CA THR A 142 21.02 10.55 8.91
C THR A 142 20.46 10.39 7.52
N GLN A 143 20.12 11.47 6.83
CA GLN A 143 19.59 11.43 5.46
C GLN A 143 20.55 10.76 4.48
N ALA A 144 21.86 10.96 4.65
CA ALA A 144 22.88 10.38 3.81
C ALA A 144 23.25 8.93 4.17
N ASN A 145 22.79 8.43 5.33
CA ASN A 145 23.15 7.08 5.80
C ASN A 145 22.07 6.07 5.42
N LYS A 146 22.32 5.34 4.33
CA LYS A 146 21.40 4.32 3.80
C LYS A 146 21.06 3.20 4.79
N GLU A 147 21.96 2.83 5.70
CA GLU A 147 21.68 1.80 6.70
C GLU A 147 20.66 2.30 7.75
N ILE A 148 20.74 3.57 8.14
CA ILE A 148 19.72 4.17 9.03
C ILE A 148 18.37 4.21 8.32
N VAL A 149 18.32 4.70 7.08
CA VAL A 149 17.08 4.77 6.29
C VAL A 149 16.47 3.38 6.11
N LYS A 150 17.29 2.38 5.83
CA LYS A 150 16.87 0.97 5.75
C LYS A 150 16.30 0.45 7.07
N ALA A 151 16.92 0.77 8.20
CA ALA A 151 16.41 0.40 9.51
C ALA A 151 15.04 1.03 9.77
N VAL A 152 14.86 2.32 9.45
CA VAL A 152 13.58 3.03 9.57
C VAL A 152 12.51 2.37 8.70
N LEU A 153 12.79 2.12 7.41
CA LEU A 153 11.85 1.41 6.53
C LEU A 153 11.49 0.03 7.09
N THR A 154 12.49 -0.72 7.57
CA THR A 154 12.27 -2.04 8.18
C THR A 154 11.32 -1.95 9.36
N MET A 155 11.45 -0.93 10.23
CA MET A 155 10.54 -0.73 11.36
C MET A 155 9.11 -0.41 10.91
N PHE A 156 8.91 0.46 9.91
CA PHE A 156 7.58 0.74 9.36
C PHE A 156 6.94 -0.53 8.78
N VAL A 157 7.69 -1.27 7.97
CA VAL A 157 7.23 -2.50 7.34
C VAL A 157 6.89 -3.58 8.39
N GLN A 158 7.76 -3.81 9.37
CA GLN A 158 7.51 -4.81 10.41
C GLN A 158 6.35 -4.41 11.32
N GLY A 159 6.25 -3.14 11.70
CA GLY A 159 5.13 -2.62 12.48
C GLY A 159 3.79 -2.79 11.76
N ALA A 160 3.70 -2.37 10.49
CA ALA A 160 2.52 -2.59 9.67
C ALA A 160 2.20 -4.09 9.53
N THR A 161 3.24 -4.93 9.30
CA THR A 161 3.12 -6.39 9.23
C THR A 161 2.41 -6.99 10.42
N GLU A 162 2.83 -6.65 11.62
CA GLU A 162 2.23 -7.20 12.84
C GLU A 162 0.76 -6.77 13.00
N ILE A 163 0.44 -5.53 12.65
CA ILE A 163 -0.94 -5.04 12.72
C ILE A 163 -1.82 -5.76 11.68
N TYR A 164 -1.34 -5.89 10.44
CA TYR A 164 -2.06 -6.63 9.40
C TYR A 164 -2.29 -8.10 9.80
N LYS A 165 -1.30 -8.75 10.40
CA LYS A 165 -1.46 -10.13 10.91
C LYS A 165 -2.51 -10.20 12.02
N MET A 166 -2.48 -9.28 12.99
CA MET A 166 -3.44 -9.24 14.09
C MET A 166 -4.86 -9.06 13.57
N GLN A 167 -5.07 -8.11 12.65
CA GLN A 167 -6.38 -7.90 12.05
C GLN A 167 -6.80 -9.07 11.17
N ASN A 168 -5.90 -9.63 10.36
CA ASN A 168 -6.21 -10.76 9.49
C ASN A 168 -6.62 -12.01 10.30
N ASN A 169 -6.00 -12.28 11.44
CA ASN A 169 -6.44 -13.36 12.34
C ASN A 169 -7.87 -13.15 12.89
N LEU A 170 -8.28 -11.90 13.09
CA LEU A 170 -9.66 -11.56 13.47
C LEU A 170 -10.62 -11.71 12.29
N TYR A 171 -10.18 -11.39 11.07
CA TYR A 171 -10.96 -11.52 9.84
C TYR A 171 -11.09 -12.98 9.37
N LEU A 172 -10.03 -13.80 9.46
CA LEU A 172 -10.03 -15.22 9.03
C LEU A 172 -11.06 -16.05 9.80
N SER A 173 -11.42 -15.65 11.02
CA SER A 173 -12.48 -16.33 11.79
C SER A 173 -13.90 -16.09 11.25
N SER A 174 -14.09 -15.14 10.35
CA SER A 174 -15.40 -14.71 9.83
C SER A 174 -15.55 -14.79 8.29
N GLN A 175 -14.54 -15.32 7.55
CA GLN A 175 -14.49 -15.15 6.10
C GLN A 175 -15.20 -16.20 5.26
N SER A 176 -15.81 -15.73 4.16
CA SER A 176 -16.47 -16.56 3.17
C SER A 176 -15.43 -17.28 2.27
N ARG A 177 -15.77 -18.47 1.75
CA ARG A 177 -14.99 -19.24 0.77
C ARG A 177 -14.49 -18.39 -0.42
N LYS A 178 -15.21 -17.34 -0.78
CA LYS A 178 -14.82 -16.40 -1.87
C LYS A 178 -13.55 -15.63 -1.56
N TYR A 179 -13.40 -15.23 -0.31
CA TYR A 179 -12.21 -14.52 0.15
C TYR A 179 -10.97 -15.41 0.16
N GLU A 180 -11.11 -16.65 0.62
CA GLU A 180 -10.02 -17.64 0.55
C GLU A 180 -9.53 -17.84 -0.90
N ILE A 181 -10.48 -17.96 -1.85
CA ILE A 181 -10.16 -18.04 -3.29
C ILE A 181 -9.38 -16.81 -3.76
N TYR A 182 -9.77 -15.63 -3.34
CA TYR A 182 -9.07 -14.40 -3.70
C TYR A 182 -7.64 -14.34 -3.12
N GLN A 183 -7.46 -14.72 -1.88
CA GLN A 183 -6.15 -14.78 -1.24
C GLN A 183 -5.22 -15.81 -1.92
N GLU A 184 -5.75 -16.99 -2.24
CA GLU A 184 -4.99 -18.01 -2.98
C GLU A 184 -4.64 -17.53 -4.40
N PHE A 185 -5.57 -16.85 -5.06
CA PHE A 185 -5.33 -16.24 -6.36
C PHE A 185 -4.17 -15.22 -6.31
N LEU A 186 -4.17 -14.30 -5.35
CA LEU A 186 -3.09 -13.32 -5.20
C LEU A 186 -1.72 -14.00 -4.98
N LYS A 187 -1.67 -15.02 -4.13
CA LYS A 187 -0.44 -15.82 -3.91
C LYS A 187 0.05 -16.47 -5.22
N LEU A 188 -0.86 -17.00 -6.01
CA LEU A 188 -0.51 -17.59 -7.30
C LEU A 188 -0.03 -16.55 -8.30
N VAL A 189 -0.67 -15.36 -8.35
CA VAL A 189 -0.22 -14.26 -9.21
C VAL A 189 1.20 -13.85 -8.83
N MET A 190 1.48 -13.62 -7.57
CA MET A 190 2.81 -13.27 -7.08
C MET A 190 3.87 -14.32 -7.39
N LYS A 191 3.49 -15.60 -7.40
CA LYS A 191 4.41 -16.69 -7.71
C LYS A 191 4.68 -16.85 -9.21
N TYR A 192 3.70 -16.56 -10.06
CA TYR A 192 3.75 -16.90 -11.48
C TYR A 192 3.66 -15.70 -12.43
N TYR A 193 3.65 -14.46 -11.93
CA TYR A 193 3.43 -13.25 -12.73
C TYR A 193 4.40 -13.06 -13.89
N ILE A 194 5.64 -13.58 -13.79
CA ILE A 194 6.65 -13.47 -14.85
C ILE A 194 6.25 -14.28 -16.09
N VAL A 195 5.56 -15.42 -15.90
CA VAL A 195 5.31 -16.40 -16.98
C VAL A 195 3.83 -16.43 -17.38
N HIS A 196 2.92 -16.19 -16.44
CA HIS A 196 1.49 -16.38 -16.67
C HIS A 196 0.70 -15.08 -16.42
N HIS A 197 0.19 -14.48 -17.52
CA HIS A 197 -0.58 -13.24 -17.49
C HIS A 197 -2.07 -13.46 -17.74
N GLY A 198 -2.48 -14.65 -18.12
CA GLY A 198 -3.86 -14.99 -18.47
C GLY A 198 -4.65 -15.56 -17.31
N THR A 199 -5.91 -15.16 -17.19
CA THR A 199 -6.85 -15.55 -16.10
C THR A 199 -7.13 -17.06 -16.07
N SER A 200 -7.12 -17.75 -17.23
CA SER A 200 -7.41 -19.19 -17.33
C SER A 200 -6.41 -20.04 -16.58
N PHE A 201 -5.14 -19.64 -16.54
CA PHE A 201 -4.12 -20.35 -15.78
C PHE A 201 -4.47 -20.40 -14.29
N TYR A 202 -4.80 -19.25 -13.73
CA TYR A 202 -5.12 -19.11 -12.30
C TYR A 202 -6.43 -19.81 -11.92
N ALA A 203 -7.45 -19.72 -12.78
CA ALA A 203 -8.69 -20.44 -12.58
C ALA A 203 -8.44 -21.96 -12.50
N ASN A 204 -7.63 -22.50 -13.41
CA ASN A 204 -7.26 -23.92 -13.43
C ASN A 204 -6.46 -24.33 -12.18
N GLN A 205 -5.50 -23.49 -11.74
CA GLN A 205 -4.72 -23.78 -10.53
C GLN A 205 -5.59 -23.84 -9.27
N LEU A 206 -6.67 -23.03 -9.23
CA LEU A 206 -7.64 -23.03 -8.13
C LEU A 206 -8.75 -24.08 -8.27
N GLY A 207 -8.74 -24.86 -9.35
CA GLY A 207 -9.77 -25.88 -9.61
C GLY A 207 -11.15 -25.27 -9.87
N LEU A 208 -11.22 -24.04 -10.40
CA LEU A 208 -12.46 -23.33 -10.66
C LEU A 208 -12.73 -23.18 -12.16
N SER A 209 -14.02 -23.16 -12.52
CA SER A 209 -14.40 -22.72 -13.86
C SER A 209 -14.09 -21.24 -14.05
N LEU A 210 -13.67 -20.83 -15.24
CA LEU A 210 -13.32 -19.46 -15.54
C LEU A 210 -14.42 -18.44 -15.20
N PRO A 211 -15.72 -18.69 -15.52
CA PRO A 211 -16.80 -17.77 -15.13
C PRO A 211 -16.96 -17.64 -13.61
N HIS A 212 -16.86 -18.75 -12.88
CA HIS A 212 -16.96 -18.74 -11.41
C HIS A 212 -15.80 -17.98 -10.79
N PHE A 213 -14.57 -18.24 -11.25
CA PHE A 213 -13.38 -17.52 -10.84
C PHE A 213 -13.52 -16.01 -11.07
N CYS A 214 -13.83 -15.58 -12.30
CA CYS A 214 -13.99 -14.16 -12.65
C CYS A 214 -15.07 -13.46 -11.80
N SER A 215 -16.21 -14.12 -11.62
CA SER A 215 -17.31 -13.60 -10.79
C SER A 215 -16.90 -13.49 -9.32
N THR A 216 -16.15 -14.47 -8.80
CA THR A 216 -15.69 -14.48 -7.40
C THR A 216 -14.70 -13.34 -7.15
N ILE A 217 -13.66 -13.22 -7.99
CA ILE A 217 -12.64 -12.18 -7.84
C ILE A 217 -13.27 -10.80 -7.95
N LYS A 218 -14.13 -10.56 -8.96
CA LYS A 218 -14.79 -9.27 -9.13
C LYS A 218 -15.68 -8.89 -7.93
N LYS A 219 -16.33 -9.86 -7.29
CA LYS A 219 -17.15 -9.61 -6.09
C LYS A 219 -16.31 -9.25 -4.86
N VAL A 220 -15.12 -9.82 -4.73
CA VAL A 220 -14.26 -9.59 -3.56
C VAL A 220 -13.39 -8.35 -3.77
N ALA A 221 -12.71 -8.24 -4.91
CA ALA A 221 -11.75 -7.20 -5.19
C ALA A 221 -12.33 -5.91 -5.81
N GLY A 222 -13.59 -5.95 -6.25
CA GLY A 222 -14.16 -4.85 -7.06
C GLY A 222 -13.64 -4.80 -8.50
N ASN A 223 -12.49 -5.38 -8.77
CA ASN A 223 -11.76 -5.40 -10.04
C ASN A 223 -11.83 -6.78 -10.71
N THR A 224 -11.65 -6.82 -12.03
CA THR A 224 -11.54 -8.09 -12.76
C THR A 224 -10.23 -8.80 -12.44
N PRO A 225 -10.15 -10.14 -12.58
CA PRO A 225 -8.90 -10.86 -12.37
C PRO A 225 -7.74 -10.35 -13.23
N LEU A 226 -8.02 -9.90 -14.45
CA LEU A 226 -7.01 -9.35 -15.36
C LEU A 226 -6.45 -8.02 -14.83
N GLU A 227 -7.30 -7.14 -14.32
CA GLU A 227 -6.88 -5.87 -13.69
C GLU A 227 -6.04 -6.14 -12.43
N VAL A 228 -6.43 -7.14 -11.62
CA VAL A 228 -5.65 -7.54 -10.44
C VAL A 228 -4.27 -8.06 -10.85
N ILE A 229 -4.20 -8.95 -11.87
CA ILE A 229 -2.92 -9.46 -12.40
C ILE A 229 -2.06 -8.31 -12.89
N ALA A 230 -2.62 -7.38 -13.68
CA ALA A 230 -1.90 -6.23 -14.20
C ALA A 230 -1.34 -5.33 -13.07
N SER A 231 -2.14 -5.08 -12.03
CA SER A 231 -1.71 -4.30 -10.86
C SER A 231 -0.56 -4.98 -10.12
N VAL A 232 -0.62 -6.30 -9.91
CA VAL A 232 0.46 -7.07 -9.27
C VAL A 232 1.73 -7.07 -10.13
N ILE A 233 1.60 -7.27 -11.44
CA ILE A 233 2.75 -7.22 -12.37
C ILE A 233 3.42 -5.86 -12.31
N LEU A 234 2.63 -4.78 -12.39
CA LEU A 234 3.15 -3.41 -12.31
C LEU A 234 3.87 -3.16 -10.98
N MET A 235 3.25 -3.55 -9.87
CA MET A 235 3.85 -3.42 -8.55
C MET A 235 5.17 -4.19 -8.45
N LEU A 236 5.19 -5.46 -8.85
CA LEU A 236 6.39 -6.31 -8.75
C LEU A 236 7.47 -5.91 -9.77
N SER A 237 7.10 -5.43 -10.95
CA SER A 237 8.07 -4.89 -11.93
C SER A 237 8.72 -3.58 -11.50
N LEU A 238 8.13 -2.85 -10.55
CA LEU A 238 8.71 -1.66 -9.93
C LEU A 238 9.56 -2.01 -8.70
N ILE A 239 9.56 -3.27 -8.26
CA ILE A 239 10.26 -3.78 -7.08
C ILE A 239 11.46 -4.67 -7.48
N HIS A 240 11.50 -5.17 -8.73
CA HIS A 240 12.55 -5.99 -9.33
C HIS A 240 13.22 -5.29 -10.51
#